data_5dc02a8d8235fd036f06138d68846cce
#
_entry.id   5dc02a8d8235fd036f06138d68846cce
#
_cell.length_a   1.000
_cell.length_b   1.000
_cell.length_c   1.000
_cell.angle_alpha   90.00
_cell.angle_beta   90.00
_cell.angle_gamma   90.00
#
_symmetry.space_group_name_H-M   'P 1'
#
loop_
_entity.id
_entity.type
_entity.pdbx_description
1 polymer ?
#
loop_
_entity_poly.entity_id
_entity_poly.type
_entity_poly.pdbx_seq_one_letter_code
_entity_poly.pdbx_strand_id
1 'polypeptide(L)'
;MNIIEAINNLFNKLANDPAFTVAFTVTIIAFVILYFFMFRFLLNNNSRQLVAILFLVTIISGGVLVFNPEISNGLFLIIPLLIVVIVVTLYSVEIKRMIWTKHNPKNSDLKRDGGVYDEEKINNCISEIIKAFQDMSKNDVGAIVVLSNGNIPSQILDSGVKIDSDISSELIESIFFPKTPLHDGAMIIDGTKIVSAGCFLPLSQKVDGIPKDLGTRHRAGLGVTENIDVVSLIASEETGIISIAKAGKIKRYADSQALKKVLTEYYWEELSSIRR
;
A
#
# COMPACT_ATOMS: atom_id res chain seq x y z
N MET A 1 -20.05 -6.38 47.61
CA MET A 1 -19.04 -5.33 47.91
C MET A 1 -19.53 -4.04 47.29
N ASN A 2 -19.60 -2.97 48.07
CA ASN A 2 -20.09 -1.69 47.55
C ASN A 2 -18.98 -1.03 46.70
N ILE A 3 -19.32 -0.33 45.65
CA ILE A 3 -18.35 0.34 44.74
C ILE A 3 -17.34 1.18 45.52
N ILE A 4 -17.83 1.85 46.60
CA ILE A 4 -17.02 2.69 47.46
C ILE A 4 -15.96 1.86 48.23
N GLU A 5 -16.31 0.66 48.70
CA GLU A 5 -15.38 -0.24 49.38
C GLU A 5 -14.30 -0.76 48.44
N ALA A 6 -14.65 -1.09 47.19
CA ALA A 6 -13.71 -1.53 46.17
C ALA A 6 -12.69 -0.44 45.83
N ILE A 7 -13.17 0.80 45.66
CA ILE A 7 -12.32 1.97 45.41
C ILE A 7 -11.38 2.24 46.58
N ASN A 8 -11.89 2.20 47.83
CA ASN A 8 -11.08 2.41 49.02
C ASN A 8 -10.00 1.32 49.18
N ASN A 9 -10.34 0.06 48.91
CA ASN A 9 -9.37 -1.03 48.95
C ASN A 9 -8.27 -0.89 47.90
N LEU A 10 -8.59 -0.41 46.68
CA LEU A 10 -7.62 -0.11 45.65
C LEU A 10 -6.67 1.02 46.09
N PHE A 11 -7.22 2.12 46.62
CA PHE A 11 -6.42 3.24 47.15
C PHE A 11 -5.53 2.81 48.32
N ASN A 12 -6.01 1.97 49.21
CA ASN A 12 -5.21 1.44 50.31
C ASN A 12 -4.06 0.55 49.84
N LYS A 13 -4.31 -0.30 48.82
CA LYS A 13 -3.22 -1.10 48.19
C LYS A 13 -2.19 -0.21 47.47
N LEU A 14 -2.63 0.80 46.74
CA LEU A 14 -1.76 1.77 46.10
C LEU A 14 -0.90 2.56 47.09
N ALA A 15 -1.45 2.89 48.27
CA ALA A 15 -0.74 3.65 49.30
C ALA A 15 0.28 2.81 50.08
N ASN A 16 -0.01 1.51 50.31
CA ASN A 16 0.73 0.67 51.24
C ASN A 16 1.66 -0.36 50.58
N ASP A 17 1.51 -0.61 49.29
CA ASP A 17 2.36 -1.56 48.52
C ASP A 17 3.06 -0.87 47.35
N PRO A 18 4.33 -0.48 47.51
CA PRO A 18 5.09 0.19 46.43
C PRO A 18 5.27 -0.69 45.19
N ALA A 19 5.40 -2.01 45.37
CA ALA A 19 5.58 -2.94 44.24
C ALA A 19 4.29 -3.04 43.38
N PHE A 20 3.16 -3.10 44.07
CA PHE A 20 1.83 -3.08 43.44
C PHE A 20 1.63 -1.73 42.67
N THR A 21 1.98 -0.61 43.29
CA THR A 21 1.84 0.72 42.69
C THR A 21 2.66 0.88 41.41
N VAL A 22 3.91 0.43 41.40
CA VAL A 22 4.76 0.44 40.21
C VAL A 22 4.18 -0.45 39.10
N ALA A 23 3.81 -1.69 39.44
CA ALA A 23 3.23 -2.63 38.47
C ALA A 23 1.92 -2.11 37.87
N PHE A 24 1.05 -1.54 38.71
CA PHE A 24 -0.24 -0.96 38.32
C PHE A 24 -0.04 0.26 37.40
N THR A 25 0.89 1.16 37.74
CA THR A 25 1.20 2.34 36.92
C THR A 25 1.79 1.95 35.55
N VAL A 26 2.73 1.03 35.52
CA VAL A 26 3.32 0.51 34.27
C VAL A 26 2.25 -0.14 33.40
N THR A 27 1.35 -0.91 33.99
CA THR A 27 0.23 -1.56 33.28
C THR A 27 -0.72 -0.53 32.66
N ILE A 28 -1.11 0.51 33.41
CA ILE A 28 -1.96 1.59 32.88
C ILE A 28 -1.28 2.32 31.71
N ILE A 29 -0.01 2.67 31.88
CA ILE A 29 0.74 3.35 30.81
C ILE A 29 0.80 2.47 29.54
N ALA A 30 1.09 1.18 29.70
CA ALA A 30 1.11 0.23 28.58
C ALA A 30 -0.24 0.14 27.86
N PHE A 31 -1.34 0.10 28.62
CA PHE A 31 -2.69 0.11 28.04
C PHE A 31 -3.01 1.41 27.32
N VAL A 32 -2.69 2.57 27.90
CA VAL A 32 -2.95 3.87 27.25
C VAL A 32 -2.21 3.95 25.93
N ILE A 33 -0.95 3.52 25.88
CA ILE A 33 -0.15 3.48 24.65
C ILE A 33 -0.77 2.53 23.61
N LEU A 34 -1.12 1.31 24.02
CA LEU A 34 -1.72 0.31 23.15
C LEU A 34 -3.05 0.80 22.56
N TYR A 35 -3.94 1.34 23.40
CA TYR A 35 -5.23 1.89 22.96
C TYR A 35 -5.08 3.11 22.06
N PHE A 36 -4.10 3.97 22.33
CA PHE A 36 -3.81 5.12 21.46
C PHE A 36 -3.42 4.68 20.05
N PHE A 37 -2.51 3.71 19.93
CA PHE A 37 -2.10 3.19 18.62
C PHE A 37 -3.24 2.48 17.92
N MET A 38 -4.02 1.66 18.63
CA MET A 38 -5.16 0.94 18.07
C MET A 38 -6.28 1.89 17.62
N PHE A 39 -6.59 2.92 18.41
CA PHE A 39 -7.55 3.95 18.08
C PHE A 39 -7.15 4.72 16.81
N ARG A 40 -5.89 5.16 16.73
CA ARG A 40 -5.35 5.84 15.56
C ARG A 40 -5.39 4.95 14.32
N PHE A 41 -5.08 3.67 14.47
CA PHE A 41 -5.14 2.69 13.38
C PHE A 41 -6.57 2.50 12.86
N LEU A 42 -7.54 2.30 13.74
CA LEU A 42 -8.95 2.10 13.36
C LEU A 42 -9.57 3.35 12.71
N LEU A 43 -9.21 4.55 13.17
CA LEU A 43 -9.67 5.80 12.55
C LEU A 43 -9.11 5.97 11.14
N ASN A 44 -7.83 5.66 10.94
CA ASN A 44 -7.21 5.75 9.61
C ASN A 44 -7.85 4.79 8.60
N ASN A 45 -8.38 3.65 9.08
CA ASN A 45 -9.06 2.65 8.25
C ASN A 45 -10.58 2.86 8.14
N ASN A 46 -11.09 4.05 8.52
CA ASN A 46 -12.51 4.42 8.46
C ASN A 46 -13.45 3.47 9.22
N SER A 47 -12.95 2.76 10.23
CA SER A 47 -13.65 1.71 10.97
C SER A 47 -14.28 2.24 12.26
N ARG A 48 -15.10 3.30 12.15
CA ARG A 48 -15.73 3.98 13.31
C ARG A 48 -16.58 3.05 14.19
N GLN A 49 -17.20 2.04 13.59
CA GLN A 49 -18.03 1.06 14.33
C GLN A 49 -17.18 0.20 15.28
N LEU A 50 -15.99 -0.23 14.84
CA LEU A 50 -15.06 -1.00 15.68
C LEU A 50 -14.47 -0.17 16.81
N VAL A 51 -14.27 1.13 16.61
CA VAL A 51 -13.88 2.06 17.68
C VAL A 51 -14.96 2.10 18.76
N ALA A 52 -16.24 2.20 18.39
CA ALA A 52 -17.36 2.19 19.34
C ALA A 52 -17.44 0.86 20.13
N ILE A 53 -17.26 -0.28 19.46
CA ILE A 53 -17.22 -1.59 20.11
C ILE A 53 -16.05 -1.68 21.10
N LEU A 54 -14.86 -1.19 20.71
CA LEU A 54 -13.70 -1.14 21.57
C LEU A 54 -13.98 -0.36 22.88
N PHE A 55 -14.56 0.84 22.76
CA PHE A 55 -14.94 1.64 23.92
C PHE A 55 -15.97 0.93 24.81
N LEU A 56 -16.99 0.34 24.21
CA LEU A 56 -18.03 -0.38 24.94
C LEU A 56 -17.45 -1.56 25.74
N VAL A 57 -16.59 -2.36 25.11
CA VAL A 57 -15.95 -3.52 25.80
C VAL A 57 -15.00 -3.04 26.89
N THR A 58 -14.30 -1.93 26.68
CA THR A 58 -13.42 -1.36 27.72
C THR A 58 -14.21 -0.89 28.93
N ILE A 59 -15.36 -0.24 28.72
CA ILE A 59 -16.24 0.20 29.82
C ILE A 59 -16.82 -1.00 30.58
N ILE A 60 -17.26 -2.04 29.84
CA ILE A 60 -17.79 -3.27 30.48
C ILE A 60 -16.68 -3.98 31.27
N SER A 61 -15.47 -4.13 30.72
CA SER A 61 -14.35 -4.77 31.41
C SER A 61 -13.92 -3.99 32.64
N GLY A 62 -13.90 -2.66 32.56
CA GLY A 62 -13.67 -1.78 33.72
C GLY A 62 -14.75 -1.90 34.81
N GLY A 63 -16.01 -2.01 34.38
CA GLY A 63 -17.13 -2.25 35.31
C GLY A 63 -17.00 -3.58 36.08
N VAL A 64 -16.67 -4.67 35.36
CA VAL A 64 -16.48 -5.99 36.02
C VAL A 64 -15.33 -5.96 37.02
N LEU A 65 -14.27 -5.21 36.76
CA LEU A 65 -13.15 -4.98 37.67
C LEU A 65 -13.58 -4.35 39.01
N VAL A 66 -14.43 -3.33 38.92
CA VAL A 66 -14.89 -2.60 40.10
C VAL A 66 -15.76 -3.50 41.00
N PHE A 67 -16.57 -4.39 40.38
CA PHE A 67 -17.51 -5.25 41.12
C PHE A 67 -16.91 -6.55 41.66
N ASN A 68 -15.83 -7.07 41.06
CA ASN A 68 -15.21 -8.33 41.46
C ASN A 68 -13.66 -8.26 41.47
N PRO A 69 -13.05 -7.69 42.49
CA PRO A 69 -11.60 -7.52 42.57
C PRO A 69 -10.81 -8.84 42.70
N GLU A 70 -11.44 -9.93 43.11
CA GLU A 70 -10.77 -11.25 43.23
C GLU A 70 -10.64 -11.97 41.90
N ILE A 71 -11.57 -11.75 40.95
CA ILE A 71 -11.51 -12.29 39.58
C ILE A 71 -10.61 -11.42 38.68
N SER A 72 -10.29 -10.22 39.15
CA SER A 72 -9.87 -9.11 38.32
C SER A 72 -8.46 -9.22 37.73
N ASN A 73 -7.50 -9.82 38.42
CA ASN A 73 -6.08 -9.70 37.99
C ASN A 73 -5.78 -10.43 36.66
N GLY A 74 -6.51 -11.49 36.34
CA GLY A 74 -6.34 -12.20 35.06
C GLY A 74 -7.25 -11.67 33.96
N LEU A 75 -8.52 -11.41 34.24
CA LEU A 75 -9.51 -10.96 33.24
C LEU A 75 -9.23 -9.54 32.73
N PHE A 76 -8.67 -8.68 33.55
CA PHE A 76 -8.29 -7.32 33.18
C PHE A 76 -7.23 -7.28 32.08
N LEU A 77 -6.30 -8.24 32.06
CA LEU A 77 -5.27 -8.36 31.05
C LEU A 77 -5.73 -9.17 29.84
N ILE A 78 -6.56 -10.21 30.07
CA ILE A 78 -6.98 -11.13 29.02
C ILE A 78 -7.96 -10.49 28.03
N ILE A 79 -8.96 -9.74 28.51
CA ILE A 79 -9.99 -9.15 27.64
C ILE A 79 -9.42 -8.14 26.65
N PRO A 80 -8.62 -7.12 27.05
CA PRO A 80 -7.98 -6.21 26.11
C PRO A 80 -7.01 -6.90 25.16
N LEU A 81 -6.25 -7.90 25.64
CA LEU A 81 -5.35 -8.69 24.81
C LEU A 81 -6.12 -9.45 23.74
N LEU A 82 -7.24 -10.07 24.07
CA LEU A 82 -8.10 -10.78 23.12
C LEU A 82 -8.68 -9.84 22.05
N ILE A 83 -9.07 -8.62 22.43
CA ILE A 83 -9.51 -7.60 21.48
C ILE A 83 -8.38 -7.23 20.53
N VAL A 84 -7.15 -7.02 21.02
CA VAL A 84 -5.99 -6.75 20.17
C VAL A 84 -5.75 -7.87 19.19
N VAL A 85 -5.80 -9.12 19.62
CA VAL A 85 -5.65 -10.31 18.76
C VAL A 85 -6.74 -10.33 17.68
N ILE A 86 -8.00 -10.08 18.05
CA ILE A 86 -9.11 -10.02 17.08
C ILE A 86 -8.88 -8.90 16.06
N VAL A 87 -8.52 -7.69 16.48
CA VAL A 87 -8.26 -6.56 15.58
C VAL A 87 -7.08 -6.86 14.67
N VAL A 88 -5.98 -7.40 15.19
CA VAL A 88 -4.81 -7.78 14.40
C VAL A 88 -5.16 -8.86 13.37
N THR A 89 -6.01 -9.83 13.74
CA THR A 89 -6.44 -10.89 12.82
C THR A 89 -7.35 -10.35 11.72
N LEU A 90 -8.35 -9.53 12.08
CA LEU A 90 -9.28 -8.93 11.11
C LEU A 90 -8.56 -8.00 10.12
N TYR A 91 -7.58 -7.24 10.59
CA TYR A 91 -6.84 -6.26 9.79
C TYR A 91 -5.44 -6.76 9.39
N SER A 92 -5.22 -8.07 9.39
CA SER A 92 -3.90 -8.63 9.06
C SER A 92 -3.39 -8.22 7.68
N VAL A 93 -4.29 -8.08 6.69
CA VAL A 93 -3.97 -7.64 5.33
C VAL A 93 -3.59 -6.17 5.30
N GLU A 94 -4.37 -5.31 5.96
CA GLU A 94 -4.14 -3.86 6.06
C GLU A 94 -2.88 -3.56 6.85
N ILE A 95 -2.61 -4.31 7.93
CA ILE A 95 -1.39 -4.19 8.72
C ILE A 95 -0.17 -4.58 7.88
N LYS A 96 -0.22 -5.70 7.16
CA LYS A 96 0.84 -6.11 6.23
C LYS A 96 1.08 -5.03 5.17
N ARG A 97 0.01 -4.49 4.59
CA ARG A 97 0.06 -3.43 3.59
C ARG A 97 0.71 -2.14 4.16
N MET A 98 0.35 -1.75 5.39
CA MET A 98 0.92 -0.57 6.05
C MET A 98 2.41 -0.74 6.38
N ILE A 99 2.81 -1.94 6.81
CA ILE A 99 4.22 -2.28 7.05
C ILE A 99 4.98 -2.23 5.71
N TRP A 100 4.37 -2.70 4.62
CA TRP A 100 4.94 -2.70 3.30
C TRP A 100 5.18 -1.29 2.76
N THR A 101 4.20 -0.39 2.86
CA THR A 101 4.34 1.00 2.41
C THR A 101 5.36 1.78 3.25
N LYS A 102 5.54 1.42 4.53
CA LYS A 102 6.50 2.07 5.43
C LYS A 102 7.91 1.47 5.34
N HIS A 103 8.01 0.22 4.91
CA HIS A 103 9.27 -0.50 4.72
C HIS A 103 9.65 -0.52 3.24
N ASN A 104 9.47 0.61 2.56
CA ASN A 104 10.16 0.81 1.28
C ASN A 104 11.63 0.87 1.61
N PRO A 105 12.41 -0.17 1.30
CA PRO A 105 13.84 -0.02 1.30
C PRO A 105 14.14 1.03 0.21
N LYS A 106 14.66 2.17 0.62
CA LYS A 106 15.41 3.07 -0.29
C LYS A 106 16.62 2.34 -0.91
N ASN A 107 16.72 1.07 -0.66
CA ASN A 107 17.67 0.10 -1.14
C ASN A 107 16.89 -1.01 -1.86
N SER A 108 16.32 -0.73 -3.03
CA SER A 108 16.33 -1.78 -4.03
C SER A 108 17.82 -2.03 -4.33
N ASP A 109 18.25 -3.29 -4.24
CA ASP A 109 19.58 -3.75 -4.71
C ASP A 109 19.75 -3.58 -6.23
N LEU A 110 18.78 -2.95 -6.89
CA LEU A 110 18.93 -2.36 -8.20
C LEU A 110 19.95 -1.22 -8.02
N LYS A 111 21.21 -1.54 -8.29
CA LYS A 111 22.26 -0.55 -8.49
C LYS A 111 21.70 0.47 -9.47
N ARG A 112 21.16 1.57 -8.95
CA ARG A 112 20.89 2.74 -9.76
C ARG A 112 22.22 3.07 -10.37
N ASP A 113 22.30 2.96 -11.67
CA ASP A 113 23.40 3.57 -12.40
C ASP A 113 23.38 5.04 -11.94
N GLY A 114 24.32 5.40 -11.04
CA GLY A 114 24.43 6.74 -10.46
C GLY A 114 24.82 7.81 -11.46
N GLY A 115 24.59 7.52 -12.74
CA GLY A 115 24.84 8.38 -13.87
C GLY A 115 23.79 9.50 -13.97
N VAL A 116 24.25 10.69 -14.28
CA VAL A 116 23.43 11.74 -14.87
C VAL A 116 22.84 11.11 -16.15
N TYR A 117 21.52 10.87 -16.20
CA TYR A 117 20.91 10.38 -17.43
C TYR A 117 21.11 11.45 -18.50
N ASP A 118 21.68 11.03 -19.61
CA ASP A 118 21.80 11.89 -20.77
C ASP A 118 20.39 12.27 -21.24
N GLU A 119 20.20 13.55 -21.52
CA GLU A 119 18.93 14.09 -21.99
C GLU A 119 18.46 13.36 -23.25
N GLU A 120 19.40 13.01 -24.13
CA GLU A 120 19.14 12.23 -25.33
C GLU A 120 18.57 10.84 -25.00
N LYS A 121 19.15 10.14 -24.01
CA LYS A 121 18.67 8.83 -23.55
C LYS A 121 17.27 8.90 -22.95
N ILE A 122 16.96 9.93 -22.16
CA ILE A 122 15.62 10.15 -21.61
C ILE A 122 14.60 10.39 -22.72
N ASN A 123 14.92 11.29 -23.65
CA ASN A 123 14.03 11.59 -24.79
C ASN A 123 13.78 10.36 -25.66
N ASN A 124 14.80 9.52 -25.84
CA ASN A 124 14.64 8.24 -26.53
C ASN A 124 13.69 7.31 -25.77
N CYS A 125 13.87 7.13 -24.46
CA CYS A 125 12.95 6.31 -23.64
C CYS A 125 11.50 6.79 -23.76
N ILE A 126 11.27 8.11 -23.67
CA ILE A 126 9.94 8.70 -23.82
C ILE A 126 9.35 8.36 -25.20
N SER A 127 10.13 8.52 -26.26
CA SER A 127 9.66 8.25 -27.63
C SER A 127 9.35 6.78 -27.86
N GLU A 128 10.19 5.88 -27.35
CA GLU A 128 9.98 4.43 -27.45
C GLU A 128 8.74 3.95 -26.72
N ILE A 129 8.49 4.46 -25.48
CA ILE A 129 7.28 4.13 -24.74
C ILE A 129 6.02 4.65 -25.47
N ILE A 130 6.05 5.89 -25.98
CA ILE A 130 4.91 6.45 -26.70
C ILE A 130 4.63 5.64 -27.96
N LYS A 131 5.66 5.30 -28.75
CA LYS A 131 5.56 4.48 -29.96
C LYS A 131 4.90 3.13 -29.65
N ALA A 132 5.41 2.41 -28.66
CA ALA A 132 4.85 1.13 -28.24
C ALA A 132 3.36 1.23 -27.86
N PHE A 133 2.98 2.22 -27.04
CA PHE A 133 1.59 2.41 -26.66
C PHE A 133 0.68 2.78 -27.84
N GLN A 134 1.17 3.57 -28.79
CA GLN A 134 0.42 3.90 -30.01
C GLN A 134 0.17 2.67 -30.89
N ASP A 135 1.19 1.84 -31.05
CA ASP A 135 1.10 0.65 -31.89
C ASP A 135 0.26 -0.45 -31.21
N MET A 136 0.40 -0.65 -29.91
CA MET A 136 -0.48 -1.53 -29.13
C MET A 136 -1.94 -1.05 -29.14
N SER A 137 -2.17 0.26 -29.05
CA SER A 137 -3.52 0.87 -29.13
C SER A 137 -4.18 0.62 -30.48
N LYS A 138 -3.45 0.75 -31.60
CA LYS A 138 -3.95 0.50 -32.95
C LYS A 138 -4.28 -0.96 -33.21
N ASN A 139 -3.55 -1.86 -32.57
CA ASN A 139 -3.67 -3.30 -32.75
C ASN A 139 -4.53 -3.99 -31.67
N ASP A 140 -5.20 -3.20 -30.80
CA ASP A 140 -5.99 -3.70 -29.68
C ASP A 140 -5.22 -4.66 -28.74
N VAL A 141 -3.93 -4.37 -28.53
CA VAL A 141 -3.07 -5.15 -27.64
C VAL A 141 -3.16 -4.58 -26.22
N GLY A 142 -3.60 -5.42 -25.29
CA GLY A 142 -3.69 -5.07 -23.87
C GLY A 142 -2.32 -5.00 -23.20
N ALA A 143 -2.01 -3.89 -22.55
CA ALA A 143 -0.76 -3.70 -21.84
C ALA A 143 -0.92 -2.94 -20.52
N ILE A 144 -0.02 -3.20 -19.59
CA ILE A 144 0.10 -2.43 -18.36
C ILE A 144 1.57 -2.23 -18.01
N VAL A 145 2.01 -0.97 -18.00
CA VAL A 145 3.37 -0.56 -17.68
C VAL A 145 3.35 0.33 -16.45
N VAL A 146 4.18 0.01 -15.47
CA VAL A 146 4.34 0.80 -14.24
C VAL A 146 5.69 1.48 -14.24
N LEU A 147 5.67 2.80 -14.15
CA LEU A 147 6.86 3.65 -14.06
C LEU A 147 7.20 3.82 -12.57
N SER A 148 8.35 3.31 -12.17
CA SER A 148 8.81 3.23 -10.78
C SER A 148 9.95 4.20 -10.52
N ASN A 149 9.96 4.76 -9.31
CA ASN A 149 11.07 5.56 -8.79
C ASN A 149 11.94 4.75 -7.81
N GLY A 150 12.09 3.45 -8.02
CA GLY A 150 12.79 2.53 -7.13
C GLY A 150 12.03 2.22 -5.85
N ASN A 151 10.71 2.41 -5.85
CA ASN A 151 9.82 2.22 -4.71
C ASN A 151 8.88 1.00 -4.84
N ILE A 152 9.05 0.19 -5.88
CA ILE A 152 8.28 -1.04 -6.06
C ILE A 152 8.73 -2.10 -5.04
N PRO A 153 7.81 -2.68 -4.26
CA PRO A 153 8.10 -3.79 -3.36
C PRO A 153 8.72 -4.99 -4.09
N SER A 154 9.73 -5.61 -3.48
CA SER A 154 10.41 -6.79 -4.04
C SER A 154 9.43 -7.91 -4.41
N GLN A 155 8.38 -8.09 -3.65
CA GLN A 155 7.36 -9.12 -3.90
C GLN A 155 6.59 -8.90 -5.22
N ILE A 156 6.41 -7.66 -5.67
CA ILE A 156 5.86 -7.39 -7.01
C ILE A 156 6.91 -7.75 -8.06
N LEU A 157 8.16 -7.33 -7.87
CA LEU A 157 9.25 -7.63 -8.80
C LEU A 157 9.52 -9.14 -8.90
N ASP A 158 9.53 -9.84 -7.76
CA ASP A 158 9.80 -11.26 -7.66
C ASP A 158 8.64 -12.14 -8.19
N SER A 159 7.45 -11.58 -8.34
CA SER A 159 6.31 -12.27 -8.95
C SER A 159 6.42 -12.38 -10.48
N GLY A 160 7.24 -11.53 -11.09
CA GLY A 160 7.50 -11.51 -12.51
C GLY A 160 8.85 -12.12 -12.89
N VAL A 161 9.20 -11.98 -14.16
CA VAL A 161 10.50 -12.38 -14.70
C VAL A 161 11.39 -11.17 -14.80
N LYS A 162 12.59 -11.25 -14.23
CA LYS A 162 13.61 -10.19 -14.34
C LYS A 162 14.09 -10.10 -15.79
N ILE A 163 14.04 -8.90 -16.36
CA ILE A 163 14.43 -8.62 -17.75
C ILE A 163 15.76 -7.86 -17.80
N ASP A 164 15.88 -6.74 -17.04
CA ASP A 164 17.08 -5.89 -16.96
C ASP A 164 17.61 -5.44 -18.32
N SER A 165 16.74 -4.88 -19.15
CA SER A 165 17.04 -4.42 -20.51
C SER A 165 16.81 -2.92 -20.66
N ASP A 166 17.42 -2.31 -21.68
CA ASP A 166 17.07 -0.96 -22.13
C ASP A 166 15.65 -0.94 -22.72
N ILE A 167 15.03 0.24 -22.71
CA ILE A 167 13.68 0.44 -23.22
C ILE A 167 13.72 0.53 -24.75
N SER A 168 12.94 -0.33 -25.43
CA SER A 168 12.64 -0.20 -26.85
C SER A 168 11.17 -0.56 -27.11
N SER A 169 10.57 0.09 -28.10
CA SER A 169 9.17 -0.18 -28.48
C SER A 169 8.97 -1.63 -28.89
N GLU A 170 9.91 -2.19 -29.66
CA GLU A 170 9.86 -3.57 -30.14
C GLU A 170 9.88 -4.59 -28.98
N LEU A 171 10.64 -4.32 -27.94
CA LEU A 171 10.69 -5.21 -26.76
C LEU A 171 9.39 -5.10 -25.96
N ILE A 172 8.86 -3.88 -25.75
CA ILE A 172 7.58 -3.67 -25.06
C ILE A 172 6.46 -4.41 -25.80
N GLU A 173 6.35 -4.22 -27.12
CA GLU A 173 5.35 -4.88 -27.95
C GLU A 173 5.50 -6.41 -27.95
N SER A 174 6.75 -6.92 -28.00
CA SER A 174 7.02 -8.35 -27.94
C SER A 174 6.59 -8.98 -26.61
N ILE A 175 6.79 -8.28 -25.49
CA ILE A 175 6.38 -8.75 -24.15
C ILE A 175 4.85 -8.82 -24.07
N PHE A 176 4.14 -7.81 -24.55
CA PHE A 176 2.68 -7.76 -24.49
C PHE A 176 1.97 -8.46 -25.65
N PHE A 177 2.74 -9.03 -26.58
CA PHE A 177 2.14 -9.79 -27.68
C PHE A 177 1.25 -10.92 -27.12
N PRO A 178 0.00 -11.03 -27.60
CA PRO A 178 -0.96 -11.98 -27.06
C PRO A 178 -0.46 -13.43 -27.09
N LYS A 179 -0.77 -14.20 -26.04
CA LYS A 179 -0.38 -15.61 -25.84
C LYS A 179 1.10 -15.87 -25.59
N THR A 180 1.93 -14.83 -25.39
CA THR A 180 3.31 -15.01 -24.89
C THR A 180 3.29 -15.25 -23.37
N PRO A 181 4.33 -15.88 -22.79
CA PRO A 181 4.37 -16.16 -21.34
C PRO A 181 4.38 -14.90 -20.44
N LEU A 182 4.81 -13.75 -20.98
CA LEU A 182 5.01 -12.51 -20.22
C LEU A 182 3.88 -11.48 -20.38
N HIS A 183 2.90 -11.72 -21.27
CA HIS A 183 1.84 -10.74 -21.56
C HIS A 183 0.81 -10.61 -20.44
N ASP A 184 0.70 -11.64 -19.59
CA ASP A 184 -0.25 -11.63 -18.46
C ASP A 184 0.46 -11.12 -17.20
N GLY A 185 0.29 -9.85 -16.94
CA GLY A 185 0.92 -9.13 -15.83
C GLY A 185 1.47 -7.77 -16.26
N ALA A 186 2.10 -7.09 -15.32
CA ALA A 186 2.65 -5.76 -15.54
C ALA A 186 4.13 -5.80 -15.91
N MET A 187 4.53 -4.86 -16.75
CA MET A 187 5.92 -4.51 -16.95
C MET A 187 6.31 -3.39 -15.99
N ILE A 188 7.46 -3.53 -15.33
CA ILE A 188 8.00 -2.51 -14.44
C ILE A 188 9.20 -1.85 -15.11
N ILE A 189 9.11 -0.53 -15.24
CA ILE A 189 10.21 0.33 -15.70
C ILE A 189 10.73 1.13 -14.51
N ASP A 190 12.04 1.12 -14.31
CA ASP A 190 12.74 1.96 -13.34
C ASP A 190 13.84 2.75 -14.04
N GLY A 191 13.69 4.07 -14.07
CA GLY A 191 14.55 4.94 -14.85
C GLY A 191 14.52 4.60 -16.35
N THR A 192 15.67 4.28 -16.93
CA THR A 192 15.80 3.98 -18.36
C THR A 192 15.79 2.50 -18.68
N LYS A 193 15.37 1.64 -17.73
CA LYS A 193 15.40 0.19 -17.90
C LYS A 193 14.06 -0.48 -17.65
N ILE A 194 13.78 -1.52 -18.42
CA ILE A 194 12.74 -2.51 -18.11
C ILE A 194 13.34 -3.48 -17.09
N VAL A 195 12.84 -3.44 -15.86
CA VAL A 195 13.38 -4.23 -14.76
C VAL A 195 12.79 -5.63 -14.71
N SER A 196 11.47 -5.73 -14.86
CA SER A 196 10.73 -6.99 -14.78
C SER A 196 9.48 -6.95 -15.64
N ALA A 197 8.98 -8.10 -16.06
CA ALA A 197 7.73 -8.25 -16.80
C ALA A 197 6.91 -9.45 -16.28
N GLY A 198 5.59 -9.45 -16.54
CA GLY A 198 4.68 -10.47 -16.01
C GLY A 198 4.45 -10.32 -14.50
N CYS A 199 4.61 -9.13 -13.94
CA CYS A 199 4.46 -8.89 -12.51
C CYS A 199 2.99 -8.84 -12.08
N PHE A 200 2.65 -9.45 -10.93
CA PHE A 200 1.31 -9.38 -10.36
C PHE A 200 1.14 -8.10 -9.54
N LEU A 201 0.11 -7.34 -9.88
CA LEU A 201 -0.25 -6.10 -9.18
C LEU A 201 -1.49 -6.29 -8.30
N PRO A 202 -1.59 -5.55 -7.17
CA PRO A 202 -2.81 -5.53 -6.38
C PRO A 202 -3.94 -4.87 -7.17
N LEU A 203 -5.13 -5.49 -7.13
CA LEU A 203 -6.32 -4.93 -7.75
C LEU A 203 -6.95 -3.87 -6.86
N SER A 204 -7.41 -2.76 -7.45
CA SER A 204 -8.21 -1.77 -6.73
C SER A 204 -9.51 -2.40 -6.23
N GLN A 205 -9.84 -2.14 -4.96
CA GLN A 205 -11.10 -2.55 -4.34
C GLN A 205 -12.14 -1.43 -4.34
N LYS A 206 -11.82 -0.24 -4.88
CA LYS A 206 -12.77 0.84 -5.00
C LYS A 206 -13.84 0.45 -6.01
N VAL A 207 -15.10 0.52 -5.57
CA VAL A 207 -16.28 0.27 -6.40
C VAL A 207 -16.85 1.59 -6.92
N ASP A 208 -16.72 2.65 -6.12
CA ASP A 208 -17.26 3.97 -6.43
C ASP A 208 -16.33 4.78 -7.34
N GLY A 209 -16.89 5.33 -8.41
CA GLY A 209 -16.16 6.20 -9.35
C GLY A 209 -15.32 5.49 -10.41
N ILE A 210 -15.31 4.15 -10.44
CA ILE A 210 -14.68 3.37 -11.49
C ILE A 210 -15.77 2.90 -12.46
N PRO A 211 -15.69 3.25 -13.76
CA PRO A 211 -16.60 2.70 -14.76
C PRO A 211 -16.60 1.18 -14.73
N LYS A 212 -17.79 0.55 -14.77
CA LYS A 212 -17.94 -0.92 -14.67
C LYS A 212 -17.33 -1.69 -15.84
N ASP A 213 -17.07 -0.99 -16.93
CA ASP A 213 -16.47 -1.48 -18.17
C ASP A 213 -14.92 -1.53 -18.14
N LEU A 214 -14.31 -1.22 -17.00
CA LEU A 214 -12.86 -1.31 -16.87
C LEU A 214 -12.44 -2.74 -16.51
N GLY A 215 -11.64 -3.34 -17.40
CA GLY A 215 -11.09 -4.69 -17.24
C GLY A 215 -10.04 -4.80 -16.13
N THR A 216 -9.52 -6.02 -15.96
CA THR A 216 -8.57 -6.38 -14.88
C THR A 216 -7.29 -5.55 -14.90
N ARG A 217 -6.72 -5.24 -16.09
CA ARG A 217 -5.52 -4.39 -16.22
C ARG A 217 -5.73 -2.98 -15.70
N HIS A 218 -6.90 -2.38 -15.95
CA HIS A 218 -7.22 -1.05 -15.42
C HIS A 218 -7.33 -1.07 -13.89
N ARG A 219 -7.98 -2.10 -13.33
CA ARG A 219 -8.09 -2.27 -11.88
C ARG A 219 -6.74 -2.53 -11.22
N ALA A 220 -5.85 -3.27 -11.88
CA ALA A 220 -4.48 -3.50 -11.44
C ALA A 220 -3.65 -2.20 -11.46
N GLY A 221 -3.71 -1.46 -12.58
CA GLY A 221 -3.01 -0.18 -12.71
C GLY A 221 -3.48 0.87 -11.70
N LEU A 222 -4.78 0.93 -11.43
CA LEU A 222 -5.30 1.78 -10.37
C LEU A 222 -4.85 1.31 -8.99
N GLY A 223 -4.97 0.02 -8.70
CA GLY A 223 -4.64 -0.57 -7.41
C GLY A 223 -3.19 -0.37 -6.97
N VAL A 224 -2.24 -0.46 -7.90
CA VAL A 224 -0.83 -0.19 -7.58
C VAL A 224 -0.61 1.27 -7.21
N THR A 225 -1.26 2.22 -7.91
CA THR A 225 -1.12 3.66 -7.65
C THR A 225 -1.84 4.15 -6.39
N GLU A 226 -2.74 3.35 -5.82
CA GLU A 226 -3.39 3.64 -4.54
C GLU A 226 -2.45 3.48 -3.35
N ASN A 227 -1.43 2.64 -3.52
CA ASN A 227 -0.57 2.18 -2.42
C ASN A 227 0.87 2.62 -2.55
N ILE A 228 1.31 2.87 -3.78
CA ILE A 228 2.69 3.18 -4.12
C ILE A 228 2.67 4.43 -4.99
N ASP A 229 3.62 5.32 -4.77
CA ASP A 229 3.78 6.52 -5.60
C ASP A 229 4.46 6.14 -6.92
N VAL A 230 3.63 5.73 -7.87
CA VAL A 230 4.02 5.30 -9.21
C VAL A 230 3.00 5.79 -10.23
N VAL A 231 3.39 5.79 -11.50
CA VAL A 231 2.50 6.02 -12.62
C VAL A 231 2.27 4.71 -13.36
N SER A 232 1.01 4.39 -13.66
CA SER A 232 0.64 3.24 -14.46
C SER A 232 0.04 3.68 -15.80
N LEU A 233 0.60 3.18 -16.90
CA LEU A 233 0.11 3.34 -18.26
C LEU A 233 -0.60 2.06 -18.66
N ILE A 234 -1.82 2.17 -19.20
CA ILE A 234 -2.65 0.99 -19.54
C ILE A 234 -3.18 1.15 -20.96
N ALA A 235 -3.02 0.13 -21.79
CA ALA A 235 -3.71 -0.02 -23.07
C ALA A 235 -4.79 -1.10 -22.94
N SER A 236 -5.99 -0.80 -23.43
CA SER A 236 -7.14 -1.73 -23.38
C SER A 236 -7.10 -2.68 -24.59
N GLU A 237 -7.25 -3.98 -24.36
CA GLU A 237 -7.36 -4.97 -25.42
C GLU A 237 -8.74 -5.01 -26.08
N GLU A 238 -9.76 -4.39 -25.46
CA GLU A 238 -11.13 -4.36 -26.01
C GLU A 238 -11.39 -3.12 -26.87
N THR A 239 -10.70 -2.01 -26.58
CA THR A 239 -11.04 -0.70 -27.15
C THR A 239 -9.84 0.07 -27.70
N GLY A 240 -8.63 -0.44 -27.52
CA GLY A 240 -7.39 0.29 -27.85
C GLY A 240 -7.16 1.57 -27.01
N ILE A 241 -8.09 1.93 -26.12
CA ILE A 241 -8.01 3.18 -25.34
C ILE A 241 -6.84 3.14 -24.39
N ILE A 242 -6.01 4.17 -24.42
CA ILE A 242 -4.92 4.35 -23.47
C ILE A 242 -5.42 5.10 -22.25
N SER A 243 -5.08 4.62 -21.08
CA SER A 243 -5.41 5.20 -19.78
C SER A 243 -4.15 5.40 -18.94
N ILE A 244 -4.16 6.44 -18.11
CA ILE A 244 -3.08 6.76 -17.18
C ILE A 244 -3.65 6.73 -15.76
N ALA A 245 -3.03 5.97 -14.87
CA ALA A 245 -3.38 5.97 -13.45
C ALA A 245 -2.22 6.57 -12.63
N LYS A 246 -2.57 7.48 -11.69
CA LYS A 246 -1.63 8.13 -10.75
C LYS A 246 -2.38 8.49 -9.47
N ALA A 247 -1.75 8.28 -8.30
CA ALA A 247 -2.29 8.63 -6.99
C ALA A 247 -3.74 8.14 -6.77
N GLY A 248 -4.05 6.91 -7.18
CA GLY A 248 -5.37 6.30 -7.01
C GLY A 248 -6.48 6.93 -7.86
N LYS A 249 -6.13 7.62 -8.95
CA LYS A 249 -7.06 8.16 -9.94
C LYS A 249 -6.68 7.69 -11.33
N ILE A 250 -7.69 7.43 -12.17
CA ILE A 250 -7.47 7.01 -13.56
C ILE A 250 -8.04 8.06 -14.53
N LYS A 251 -7.25 8.41 -15.55
CA LYS A 251 -7.64 9.25 -16.66
C LYS A 251 -7.65 8.41 -17.93
N ARG A 252 -8.80 8.31 -18.59
CA ARG A 252 -8.96 7.59 -19.86
C ARG A 252 -8.75 8.52 -21.06
N TYR A 253 -8.61 7.91 -22.24
CA TYR A 253 -8.44 8.61 -23.51
C TYR A 253 -7.18 9.48 -23.54
N ALA A 254 -6.08 8.92 -23.06
CA ALA A 254 -4.79 9.60 -23.14
C ALA A 254 -4.27 9.56 -24.58
N ASP A 255 -4.06 10.74 -25.14
CA ASP A 255 -3.38 10.91 -26.41
C ASP A 255 -1.86 10.95 -26.24
N SER A 256 -1.13 11.06 -27.36
CA SER A 256 0.33 11.13 -27.34
C SER A 256 0.87 12.33 -26.56
N GLN A 257 0.13 13.43 -26.52
CA GLN A 257 0.54 14.63 -25.75
C GLN A 257 0.39 14.38 -24.25
N ALA A 258 -0.70 13.73 -23.83
CA ALA A 258 -0.92 13.36 -22.45
C ALA A 258 0.14 12.35 -21.97
N LEU A 259 0.47 11.34 -22.80
CA LEU A 259 1.55 10.40 -22.51
C LEU A 259 2.88 11.12 -22.40
N LYS A 260 3.22 11.98 -23.37
CA LYS A 260 4.48 12.74 -23.36
C LYS A 260 4.59 13.61 -22.10
N LYS A 261 3.50 14.28 -21.72
CA LYS A 261 3.47 15.11 -20.51
C LYS A 261 3.78 14.29 -19.26
N VAL A 262 3.09 13.18 -19.06
CA VAL A 262 3.26 12.32 -17.87
C VAL A 262 4.65 11.68 -17.84
N LEU A 263 5.17 11.23 -18.98
CA LEU A 263 6.54 10.69 -19.08
C LEU A 263 7.59 11.76 -18.80
N THR A 264 7.38 12.98 -19.30
CA THR A 264 8.27 14.12 -19.02
C THR A 264 8.27 14.46 -17.51
N GLU A 265 7.09 14.53 -16.87
CA GLU A 265 6.98 14.71 -15.43
C GLU A 265 7.72 13.60 -14.65
N TYR A 266 7.53 12.34 -15.04
CA TYR A 266 8.21 11.21 -14.42
C TYR A 266 9.72 11.31 -14.51
N TYR A 267 10.29 11.57 -15.69
CA TYR A 267 11.73 11.59 -15.89
C TYR A 267 12.40 12.84 -15.31
N TRP A 268 11.80 14.01 -15.45
CA TRP A 268 12.43 15.28 -15.12
C TRP A 268 12.09 15.78 -13.72
N GLU A 269 10.88 15.55 -13.23
CA GLU A 269 10.47 16.04 -11.93
C GLU A 269 10.64 14.97 -10.83
N GLU A 270 10.13 13.77 -11.05
CA GLU A 270 10.11 12.73 -10.03
C GLU A 270 11.47 12.06 -9.86
N LEU A 271 12.13 11.64 -10.94
CA LEU A 271 13.46 11.03 -10.86
C LEU A 271 14.55 12.02 -10.46
N SER A 272 14.43 13.30 -10.82
CA SER A 272 15.42 14.33 -10.44
C SER A 272 15.29 14.75 -8.98
N SER A 273 14.09 14.74 -8.39
CA SER A 273 13.85 15.13 -7.00
C SER A 273 14.45 14.16 -5.98
N ILE A 274 14.63 12.90 -6.36
CA ILE A 274 15.22 11.84 -5.51
C ILE A 274 16.76 12.01 -5.41
N ARG A 275 17.35 12.89 -6.21
CA ARG A 275 18.81 13.16 -6.26
C ARG A 275 19.28 14.30 -5.36
N ARG A 276 18.38 15.02 -4.70
CA ARG A 276 18.72 16.04 -3.70
C ARG A 276 18.49 15.49 -2.29
#